data_18a24603bc1e0f3c618224f9a06b5c06
#
_entry.id   18a24603bc1e0f3c618224f9a06b5c06
#
_cell.length_a   1.000
_cell.length_b   1.000
_cell.length_c   1.000
_cell.angle_alpha   90.00
_cell.angle_beta   90.00
_cell.angle_gamma   90.00
#
_symmetry.space_group_name_H-M   'P 1'
#
loop_
_entity.id
_entity.type
_entity.pdbx_description
1 polymer ?
#
loop_
_entity_poly.entity_id
_entity_poly.type
_entity_poly.pdbx_seq_one_letter_code
_entity_poly.pdbx_strand_id
1 'polypeptide(L)'
;MNSTGAPVRDDGTLLTRLRPARPEDAPLLAAWRAEPCSPFEDWSGPPAPGVAESVRLLPPAGGGHLVVTDGDDQPVGTVSWHPVLYGPNLGSQALDIGISLRPFAQGRGHGSRAQRMLARYLFATTPVFRVQASTDVRNVPEQKALERAGFHREGVLRGAQWREGAWNDLVSYARLREDG
;
A
#
# COMPACT_ATOMS: atom_id res chain seq x y z
N MET A 1 -19.91 -24.07 17.70
CA MET A 1 -19.63 -23.83 16.28
C MET A 1 -20.24 -22.49 15.94
N ASN A 2 -19.52 -21.39 16.16
CA ASN A 2 -19.98 -20.06 15.77
C ASN A 2 -19.11 -19.61 14.58
N SER A 3 -19.66 -19.76 13.38
CA SER A 3 -19.15 -19.11 12.19
C SER A 3 -19.53 -17.62 12.28
N THR A 4 -18.65 -16.82 12.86
CA THR A 4 -18.75 -15.35 12.75
C THR A 4 -18.28 -14.97 11.35
N GLY A 5 -19.18 -15.01 10.39
CA GLY A 5 -18.93 -14.47 9.06
C GLY A 5 -18.67 -12.97 9.17
N ALA A 6 -17.58 -12.47 8.58
CA ALA A 6 -17.32 -11.03 8.50
C ALA A 6 -18.53 -10.31 7.90
N PRO A 7 -18.92 -9.11 8.39
CA PRO A 7 -20.09 -8.42 7.87
C PRO A 7 -19.88 -8.05 6.41
N VAL A 8 -20.86 -8.48 5.64
CA VAL A 8 -20.96 -8.31 4.20
C VAL A 8 -22.04 -7.26 3.94
N ARG A 9 -21.85 -6.37 2.97
CA ARG A 9 -22.95 -5.52 2.50
C ARG A 9 -24.08 -6.40 1.93
N ASP A 10 -25.30 -5.87 1.84
CA ASP A 10 -26.45 -6.57 1.23
C ASP A 10 -26.20 -7.06 -0.20
N ASP A 11 -25.16 -6.53 -0.87
CA ASP A 11 -24.67 -6.92 -2.20
C ASP A 11 -23.60 -8.04 -2.19
N GLY A 12 -23.32 -8.65 -1.07
CA GLY A 12 -22.27 -9.68 -0.93
C GLY A 12 -20.84 -9.14 -0.84
N THR A 13 -20.65 -7.82 -0.80
CA THR A 13 -19.33 -7.18 -0.81
C THR A 13 -18.75 -7.10 0.61
N LEU A 14 -17.57 -7.70 0.82
CA LEU A 14 -16.83 -7.56 2.07
C LEU A 14 -16.53 -6.08 2.35
N LEU A 15 -16.82 -5.63 3.56
CA LEU A 15 -16.46 -4.28 3.98
C LEU A 15 -14.94 -4.19 4.18
N THR A 16 -14.38 -3.08 3.70
CA THR A 16 -12.97 -2.72 3.92
C THR A 16 -12.95 -1.29 4.38
N ARG A 17 -12.16 -0.98 5.41
CA ARG A 17 -11.96 0.40 5.90
C ARG A 17 -10.49 0.69 6.05
N LEU A 18 -10.16 1.99 6.05
CA LEU A 18 -8.85 2.51 6.44
C LEU A 18 -9.02 3.38 7.68
N ARG A 19 -8.17 3.18 8.67
CA ARG A 19 -8.13 4.02 9.87
C ARG A 19 -6.70 4.22 10.37
N PRO A 20 -6.44 5.28 11.15
CA PRO A 20 -5.19 5.39 11.89
C PRO A 20 -4.96 4.20 12.80
N ALA A 21 -3.69 3.87 13.03
CA ALA A 21 -3.34 2.88 14.05
C ALA A 21 -3.73 3.39 15.44
N ARG A 22 -4.23 2.49 16.27
CA ARG A 22 -4.59 2.73 17.68
C ARG A 22 -3.51 2.13 18.58
N PRO A 23 -3.41 2.57 19.85
CA PRO A 23 -2.46 1.96 20.80
C PRO A 23 -2.62 0.44 20.93
N GLU A 24 -3.84 -0.05 20.91
CA GLU A 24 -4.15 -1.48 20.97
C GLU A 24 -3.68 -2.29 19.76
N ASP A 25 -3.46 -1.66 18.60
CA ASP A 25 -2.92 -2.33 17.41
C ASP A 25 -1.40 -2.57 17.51
N ALA A 26 -0.70 -1.83 18.37
CA ALA A 26 0.76 -1.81 18.40
C ALA A 26 1.41 -3.20 18.57
N PRO A 27 0.96 -4.09 19.47
CA PRO A 27 1.53 -5.43 19.58
C PRO A 27 1.33 -6.27 18.32
N LEU A 28 0.14 -6.16 17.70
CA LEU A 28 -0.21 -6.88 16.48
C LEU A 28 0.64 -6.40 15.29
N LEU A 29 0.77 -5.08 15.13
CA LEU A 29 1.59 -4.49 14.06
C LEU A 29 3.08 -4.81 14.22
N ALA A 30 3.57 -4.87 15.45
CA ALA A 30 4.94 -5.29 15.75
C ALA A 30 5.18 -6.76 15.36
N ALA A 31 4.25 -7.65 15.71
CA ALA A 31 4.31 -9.07 15.29
C ALA A 31 4.28 -9.20 13.76
N TRP A 32 3.46 -8.43 13.07
CA TRP A 32 3.38 -8.47 11.61
C TRP A 32 4.66 -8.00 10.90
N ARG A 33 5.39 -7.05 11.49
CA ARG A 33 6.71 -6.62 10.96
C ARG A 33 7.77 -7.70 11.07
N ALA A 34 7.67 -8.56 12.08
CA ALA A 34 8.59 -9.67 12.30
C ALA A 34 8.33 -10.89 11.39
N GLU A 35 7.13 -10.96 10.81
CA GLU A 35 6.68 -12.10 9.98
C GLU A 35 6.25 -11.57 8.59
N PRO A 36 7.10 -11.66 7.56
CA PRO A 36 6.72 -11.31 6.19
C PRO A 36 5.47 -12.09 5.75
N CYS A 37 4.52 -11.38 5.15
CA CYS A 37 3.25 -11.97 4.71
C CYS A 37 3.31 -12.49 3.27
N SER A 38 4.40 -12.19 2.57
CA SER A 38 4.55 -12.44 1.13
C SER A 38 6.02 -12.64 0.81
N PRO A 39 6.37 -13.49 -0.17
CA PRO A 39 7.74 -13.61 -0.67
C PRO A 39 8.25 -12.32 -1.33
N PHE A 40 7.36 -11.34 -1.56
CA PHE A 40 7.72 -10.04 -2.11
C PHE A 40 8.00 -8.97 -1.03
N GLU A 41 7.97 -9.33 0.26
CA GLU A 41 8.23 -8.45 1.41
C GLU A 41 9.55 -8.79 2.15
N ASP A 42 10.39 -9.66 1.60
CA ASP A 42 11.70 -9.94 2.19
C ASP A 42 12.68 -8.80 1.87
N TRP A 43 12.77 -7.86 2.80
CA TRP A 43 13.70 -6.73 2.81
C TRP A 43 14.99 -7.07 3.54
N SER A 44 15.46 -8.32 3.47
CA SER A 44 16.70 -8.75 4.11
C SER A 44 17.88 -7.90 3.62
N GLY A 45 18.51 -7.22 4.55
CA GLY A 45 19.62 -6.31 4.29
C GLY A 45 19.63 -5.14 5.28
N PRO A 46 20.75 -4.44 5.41
CA PRO A 46 20.80 -3.25 6.25
C PRO A 46 19.87 -2.18 5.67
N PRO A 47 19.13 -1.44 6.51
CA PRO A 47 18.31 -0.33 6.07
C PRO A 47 19.18 0.71 5.37
N ALA A 48 18.66 1.34 4.31
CA ALA A 48 19.38 2.40 3.61
C ALA A 48 19.67 3.56 4.59
N PRO A 49 20.94 4.01 4.69
CA PRO A 49 21.29 5.13 5.56
C PRO A 49 20.57 6.40 5.09
N GLY A 50 20.00 7.16 6.02
CA GLY A 50 19.43 8.49 5.75
C GLY A 50 17.98 8.52 5.26
N VAL A 51 17.30 7.40 5.09
CA VAL A 51 15.86 7.40 4.73
C VAL A 51 14.98 7.98 5.85
N ALA A 52 15.45 7.95 7.10
CA ALA A 52 14.70 8.45 8.25
C ALA A 52 14.76 9.97 8.43
N GLU A 53 15.66 10.69 7.77
CA GLU A 53 15.91 12.12 8.04
C GLU A 53 15.60 13.08 6.87
N SER A 54 15.36 12.59 5.67
CA SER A 54 15.13 13.44 4.51
C SER A 54 13.68 13.92 4.43
N VAL A 55 13.51 15.20 4.68
CA VAL A 55 12.29 16.00 4.45
C VAL A 55 11.10 15.61 5.34
N ARG A 56 11.03 16.21 6.53
CA ARG A 56 9.81 16.25 7.35
C ARG A 56 8.71 17.08 6.68
N LEU A 57 8.10 16.56 5.65
CA LEU A 57 6.79 17.05 5.23
C LEU A 57 5.75 16.51 6.21
N LEU A 58 4.79 17.37 6.61
CA LEU A 58 3.71 16.94 7.49
C LEU A 58 2.83 15.90 6.78
N PRO A 59 2.33 14.87 7.47
CA PRO A 59 1.32 13.98 6.92
C PRO A 59 0.09 14.78 6.42
N PRO A 60 -0.56 14.37 5.31
CA PRO A 60 -0.26 13.17 4.53
C PRO A 60 0.82 13.36 3.47
N ALA A 61 1.22 14.59 3.13
CA ALA A 61 2.19 14.87 2.05
C ALA A 61 3.61 14.34 2.35
N GLY A 62 3.98 14.23 3.62
CA GLY A 62 5.27 13.72 4.09
C GLY A 62 5.36 12.20 4.24
N GLY A 63 4.28 11.50 3.91
CA GLY A 63 4.20 10.06 4.11
C GLY A 63 3.39 9.65 5.34
N GLY A 64 3.09 8.35 5.43
CA GLY A 64 2.33 7.80 6.55
C GLY A 64 1.89 6.36 6.31
N HIS A 65 1.07 5.86 7.23
CA HIS A 65 0.46 4.54 7.14
C HIS A 65 -0.93 4.53 7.79
N LEU A 66 -1.78 3.63 7.32
CA LEU A 66 -3.09 3.35 7.89
C LEU A 66 -3.27 1.85 8.05
N VAL A 67 -4.10 1.46 9.01
CA VAL A 67 -4.52 0.07 9.20
C VAL A 67 -5.69 -0.21 8.24
N VAL A 68 -5.60 -1.33 7.55
CA VAL A 68 -6.70 -1.90 6.77
C VAL A 68 -7.51 -2.79 7.70
N THR A 69 -8.80 -2.53 7.80
CA THR A 69 -9.72 -3.35 8.60
C THR A 69 -10.81 -3.97 7.73
N ASP A 70 -11.38 -5.04 8.22
CA ASP A 70 -12.62 -5.62 7.69
C ASP A 70 -13.86 -4.87 8.21
N GLY A 71 -15.03 -5.45 8.00
CA GLY A 71 -16.29 -4.87 8.41
C GLY A 71 -16.51 -4.82 9.93
N ASP A 72 -15.87 -5.70 10.69
CA ASP A 72 -15.91 -5.77 12.16
C ASP A 72 -14.80 -4.93 12.81
N ASP A 73 -14.14 -4.06 12.03
CA ASP A 73 -13.01 -3.22 12.44
C ASP A 73 -11.77 -4.05 12.87
N GLN A 74 -11.70 -5.34 12.49
CA GLN A 74 -10.54 -6.17 12.76
C GLN A 74 -9.41 -5.85 11.79
N PRO A 75 -8.18 -5.63 12.29
CA PRO A 75 -7.03 -5.39 11.43
C PRO A 75 -6.74 -6.60 10.53
N VAL A 76 -6.61 -6.35 9.23
CA VAL A 76 -6.32 -7.37 8.21
C VAL A 76 -5.06 -7.04 7.40
N GLY A 77 -4.48 -5.86 7.60
CA GLY A 77 -3.27 -5.42 6.93
C GLY A 77 -2.97 -3.95 7.17
N THR A 78 -2.05 -3.42 6.39
CA THR A 78 -1.66 -2.00 6.42
C THR A 78 -1.50 -1.47 4.99
N VAL A 79 -1.69 -0.15 4.84
CA VAL A 79 -1.26 0.61 3.67
C VAL A 79 -0.31 1.70 4.13
N SER A 80 0.63 2.05 3.26
CA SER A 80 1.61 3.12 3.52
C SER A 80 1.77 4.00 2.29
N TRP A 81 2.36 5.17 2.48
CA TRP A 81 2.78 6.03 1.38
C TRP A 81 4.00 6.84 1.78
N HIS A 82 4.78 7.24 0.80
CA HIS A 82 5.92 8.14 0.96
C HIS A 82 6.07 9.03 -0.27
N PRO A 83 6.68 10.23 -0.11
CA PRO A 83 6.88 11.15 -1.21
C PRO A 83 7.99 10.68 -2.16
N VAL A 84 7.76 10.93 -3.46
CA VAL A 84 8.75 10.78 -4.53
C VAL A 84 8.80 12.09 -5.31
N LEU A 85 10.02 12.55 -5.66
CA LEU A 85 10.23 13.78 -6.41
C LEU A 85 10.71 13.44 -7.84
N TYR A 86 9.97 13.91 -8.84
CA TYR A 86 10.32 13.80 -10.25
C TYR A 86 10.98 15.06 -10.82
N GLY A 87 11.26 16.03 -9.96
CA GLY A 87 11.91 17.28 -10.33
C GLY A 87 12.30 18.11 -9.12
N PRO A 88 12.95 19.25 -9.32
CA PRO A 88 13.50 20.07 -8.23
C PRO A 88 12.43 20.88 -7.48
N ASN A 89 11.19 20.90 -7.94
CA ASN A 89 10.09 21.67 -7.34
C ASN A 89 9.04 20.78 -6.69
N LEU A 90 8.32 21.31 -5.71
CA LEU A 90 7.29 20.56 -4.96
C LEU A 90 6.08 20.19 -5.86
N GLY A 91 5.84 20.88 -6.96
CA GLY A 91 4.80 20.52 -7.93
C GLY A 91 5.05 19.20 -8.64
N SER A 92 6.31 18.73 -8.66
CA SER A 92 6.71 17.43 -9.23
C SER A 92 6.66 16.29 -8.19
N GLN A 93 6.10 16.54 -7.01
CA GLN A 93 5.93 15.49 -6.00
C GLN A 93 4.82 14.52 -6.39
N ALA A 94 5.12 13.24 -6.29
CA ALA A 94 4.16 12.15 -6.31
C ALA A 94 4.16 11.44 -4.93
N LEU A 95 3.17 10.59 -4.71
CA LEU A 95 3.15 9.69 -3.55
C LEU A 95 3.20 8.25 -4.04
N ASP A 96 4.19 7.49 -3.56
CA ASP A 96 4.32 6.06 -3.79
C ASP A 96 3.61 5.32 -2.67
N ILE A 97 2.72 4.38 -3.00
CA ILE A 97 1.93 3.64 -2.03
C ILE A 97 2.37 2.18 -1.94
N GLY A 98 2.26 1.63 -0.73
CA GLY A 98 2.48 0.22 -0.46
C GLY A 98 1.30 -0.40 0.29
N ILE A 99 1.15 -1.71 0.17
CA ILE A 99 0.15 -2.49 0.90
C ILE A 99 0.75 -3.79 1.38
N SER A 100 0.38 -4.17 2.59
CA SER A 100 0.64 -5.51 3.13
C SER A 100 -0.66 -6.05 3.72
N LEU A 101 -1.09 -7.21 3.26
CA LEU A 101 -2.28 -7.92 3.76
C LEU A 101 -1.90 -9.25 4.34
N ARG A 102 -2.45 -9.57 5.50
CA ARG A 102 -2.26 -10.89 6.11
C ARG A 102 -2.80 -12.00 5.20
N PRO A 103 -2.18 -13.19 5.22
CA PRO A 103 -2.54 -14.29 4.31
C PRO A 103 -4.04 -14.63 4.33
N PHE A 104 -4.67 -14.60 5.52
CA PHE A 104 -6.09 -14.90 5.66
C PHE A 104 -7.03 -13.87 5.00
N ALA A 105 -6.52 -12.65 4.73
CA ALA A 105 -7.28 -11.55 4.12
C ALA A 105 -7.02 -11.40 2.60
N GLN A 106 -6.01 -12.10 2.08
CA GLN A 106 -5.68 -12.06 0.66
C GLN A 106 -6.76 -12.74 -0.18
N GLY A 107 -6.83 -12.36 -1.46
CA GLY A 107 -7.81 -12.94 -2.41
C GLY A 107 -9.27 -12.53 -2.19
N ARG A 108 -9.57 -11.73 -1.15
CA ARG A 108 -10.94 -11.33 -0.77
C ARG A 108 -11.33 -9.93 -1.25
N GLY A 109 -10.46 -9.27 -2.04
CA GLY A 109 -10.70 -7.94 -2.57
C GLY A 109 -10.35 -6.78 -1.62
N HIS A 110 -9.84 -7.04 -0.42
CA HIS A 110 -9.37 -5.99 0.49
C HIS A 110 -8.28 -5.13 -0.16
N GLY A 111 -7.32 -5.74 -0.89
CA GLY A 111 -6.21 -5.03 -1.52
C GLY A 111 -6.67 -3.95 -2.49
N SER A 112 -7.48 -4.30 -3.47
CA SER A 112 -7.97 -3.34 -4.47
C SER A 112 -8.83 -2.23 -3.86
N ARG A 113 -9.63 -2.54 -2.84
CA ARG A 113 -10.44 -1.53 -2.14
C ARG A 113 -9.57 -0.59 -1.31
N ALA A 114 -8.63 -1.14 -0.53
CA ALA A 114 -7.74 -0.35 0.32
C ALA A 114 -6.91 0.63 -0.51
N GLN A 115 -6.31 0.18 -1.61
CA GLN A 115 -5.51 1.02 -2.50
C GLN A 115 -6.35 2.11 -3.18
N ARG A 116 -7.57 1.77 -3.63
CA ARG A 116 -8.51 2.75 -4.19
C ARG A 116 -8.89 3.81 -3.16
N MET A 117 -9.18 3.40 -1.92
CA MET A 117 -9.52 4.31 -0.82
C MET A 117 -8.33 5.19 -0.45
N LEU A 118 -7.11 4.62 -0.38
CA LEU A 118 -5.90 5.37 -0.10
C LEU A 118 -5.64 6.42 -1.18
N ALA A 119 -5.68 6.06 -2.45
CA ALA A 119 -5.48 7.01 -3.55
C ALA A 119 -6.49 8.18 -3.48
N ARG A 120 -7.77 7.89 -3.23
CA ARG A 120 -8.79 8.92 -3.03
C ARG A 120 -8.51 9.82 -1.83
N TYR A 121 -8.11 9.23 -0.70
CA TYR A 121 -7.72 9.98 0.49
C TYR A 121 -6.55 10.92 0.21
N LEU A 122 -5.49 10.43 -0.45
CA LEU A 122 -4.31 11.22 -0.78
C LEU A 122 -4.65 12.36 -1.75
N PHE A 123 -5.47 12.13 -2.77
CA PHE A 123 -5.92 13.18 -3.66
C PHE A 123 -6.83 14.20 -2.97
N ALA A 124 -7.65 13.80 -2.00
CA ALA A 124 -8.52 14.71 -1.26
C ALA A 124 -7.76 15.58 -0.25
N THR A 125 -6.63 15.10 0.29
CA THR A 125 -5.93 15.72 1.41
C THR A 125 -4.56 16.32 1.05
N THR A 126 -4.09 16.12 -0.18
CA THR A 126 -2.82 16.66 -0.68
C THR A 126 -3.00 17.28 -2.06
N PRO A 127 -2.12 18.19 -2.48
CA PRO A 127 -2.14 18.76 -3.83
C PRO A 127 -1.50 17.84 -4.89
N VAL A 128 -1.03 16.65 -4.56
CA VAL A 128 -0.33 15.79 -5.52
C VAL A 128 -1.21 15.46 -6.72
N PHE A 129 -0.60 15.45 -7.89
CA PHE A 129 -1.28 15.10 -9.14
C PHE A 129 -1.22 13.58 -9.40
N ARG A 130 -0.19 12.89 -8.85
CA ARG A 130 0.13 11.51 -9.12
C ARG A 130 0.26 10.69 -7.84
N VAL A 131 -0.41 9.56 -7.79
CA VAL A 131 -0.19 8.46 -6.83
C VAL A 131 0.30 7.26 -7.63
N GLN A 132 1.38 6.62 -7.18
CA GLN A 132 1.98 5.50 -7.87
C GLN A 132 2.19 4.30 -6.93
N ALA A 133 2.47 3.15 -7.52
CA ALA A 133 2.86 1.93 -6.84
C ALA A 133 3.74 1.08 -7.74
N SER A 134 4.59 0.26 -7.15
CA SER A 134 5.37 -0.72 -7.90
C SER A 134 5.29 -2.08 -7.22
N THR A 135 5.28 -3.14 -8.00
CA THR A 135 5.28 -4.51 -7.48
C THR A 135 6.14 -5.43 -8.35
N ASP A 136 6.62 -6.54 -7.78
CA ASP A 136 7.39 -7.54 -8.55
C ASP A 136 6.63 -8.02 -9.79
N VAL A 137 7.32 -8.20 -10.89
CA VAL A 137 6.72 -8.69 -12.15
C VAL A 137 6.04 -10.05 -11.98
N ARG A 138 6.42 -10.84 -10.98
CA ARG A 138 5.83 -12.15 -10.65
C ARG A 138 4.63 -12.03 -9.72
N ASN A 139 4.41 -10.87 -9.09
CA ASN A 139 3.29 -10.64 -8.15
C ASN A 139 2.00 -10.30 -8.91
N VAL A 140 1.51 -11.27 -9.68
CA VAL A 140 0.27 -11.13 -10.48
C VAL A 140 -0.96 -10.74 -9.64
N PRO A 141 -1.15 -11.26 -8.40
CA PRO A 141 -2.27 -10.83 -7.56
C PRO A 141 -2.29 -9.33 -7.27
N GLU A 142 -1.13 -8.74 -6.97
CA GLU A 142 -1.02 -7.32 -6.69
C GLU A 142 -1.20 -6.46 -7.95
N GLN A 143 -0.65 -6.88 -9.09
CA GLN A 143 -0.88 -6.21 -10.37
C GLN A 143 -2.40 -6.09 -10.65
N LYS A 144 -3.14 -7.19 -10.51
CA LYS A 144 -4.60 -7.19 -10.67
C LYS A 144 -5.32 -6.34 -9.63
N ALA A 145 -4.78 -6.25 -8.41
CA ALA A 145 -5.37 -5.41 -7.36
C ALA A 145 -5.22 -3.92 -7.68
N LEU A 146 -4.05 -3.50 -8.17
CA LEU A 146 -3.77 -2.14 -8.63
C LEU A 146 -4.67 -1.74 -9.80
N GLU A 147 -4.77 -2.59 -10.83
CA GLU A 147 -5.66 -2.35 -11.98
C GLU A 147 -7.13 -2.18 -11.55
N ARG A 148 -7.63 -3.05 -10.66
CA ARG A 148 -8.99 -2.91 -10.09
C ARG A 148 -9.14 -1.68 -9.20
N ALA A 149 -8.07 -1.17 -8.62
CA ALA A 149 -8.07 0.07 -7.85
C ALA A 149 -8.06 1.33 -8.73
N GLY A 150 -7.93 1.17 -10.05
CA GLY A 150 -7.92 2.25 -11.03
C GLY A 150 -6.51 2.78 -11.32
N PHE A 151 -5.47 2.00 -11.06
CA PHE A 151 -4.12 2.33 -11.48
C PHE A 151 -3.85 1.79 -12.90
N HIS A 152 -3.15 2.56 -13.69
CA HIS A 152 -2.71 2.21 -15.04
C HIS A 152 -1.28 1.72 -15.02
N ARG A 153 -1.01 0.63 -15.74
CA ARG A 153 0.33 0.08 -15.92
C ARG A 153 1.16 1.00 -16.82
N GLU A 154 2.35 1.38 -16.38
CA GLU A 154 3.22 2.28 -17.13
C GLU A 154 4.43 1.59 -17.75
N GLY A 155 4.96 0.56 -17.11
CA GLY A 155 6.12 -0.13 -17.61
C GLY A 155 6.78 -1.09 -16.64
N VAL A 156 7.98 -1.55 -17.01
CA VAL A 156 8.83 -2.41 -16.19
C VAL A 156 10.11 -1.65 -15.83
N LEU A 157 10.41 -1.59 -14.55
CA LEU A 157 11.64 -1.08 -13.98
C LEU A 157 12.59 -2.27 -13.82
N ARG A 158 13.58 -2.39 -14.72
CA ARG A 158 14.50 -3.53 -14.72
C ARG A 158 15.51 -3.41 -13.57
N GLY A 159 15.72 -4.50 -12.83
CA GLY A 159 16.68 -4.58 -11.75
C GLY A 159 16.47 -3.51 -10.66
N ALA A 160 15.22 -3.13 -10.41
CA ALA A 160 14.89 -2.00 -9.55
C ALA A 160 14.96 -2.33 -8.05
N GLN A 161 14.86 -3.60 -7.69
CA GLN A 161 14.78 -4.01 -6.29
C GLN A 161 15.74 -5.14 -5.98
N TRP A 162 16.60 -4.93 -4.99
CA TRP A 162 17.42 -5.99 -4.40
C TRP A 162 16.64 -6.74 -3.35
N ARG A 163 16.43 -8.05 -3.55
CA ARG A 163 15.71 -8.92 -2.63
C ARG A 163 16.19 -10.36 -2.77
N GLU A 164 16.28 -11.09 -1.68
CA GLU A 164 16.72 -12.51 -1.66
C GLU A 164 18.05 -12.75 -2.40
N GLY A 165 18.98 -11.80 -2.26
CA GLY A 165 20.30 -11.91 -2.91
C GLY A 165 20.31 -11.71 -4.43
N ALA A 166 19.24 -11.16 -5.02
CA ALA A 166 19.13 -10.92 -6.45
C ALA A 166 18.45 -9.58 -6.80
N TRP A 167 18.74 -9.06 -7.99
CA TRP A 167 18.00 -7.95 -8.57
C TRP A 167 16.69 -8.44 -9.16
N ASN A 168 15.60 -7.77 -8.82
CA ASN A 168 14.27 -8.10 -9.29
C ASN A 168 13.68 -6.93 -10.09
N ASP A 169 12.93 -7.26 -11.13
CA ASP A 169 12.20 -6.29 -11.93
C ASP A 169 10.87 -5.95 -11.25
N LEU A 170 10.48 -4.68 -11.35
CA LEU A 170 9.17 -4.21 -10.85
C LEU A 170 8.30 -3.76 -12.02
N VAL A 171 6.99 -3.97 -11.88
CA VAL A 171 6.00 -3.31 -12.73
C VAL A 171 5.56 -2.03 -12.03
N SER A 172 5.65 -0.90 -12.74
CA SER A 172 5.20 0.41 -12.27
C SER A 172 3.77 0.68 -12.69
N TYR A 173 3.01 1.23 -11.77
CA TYR A 173 1.62 1.64 -11.94
C TYR A 173 1.43 3.07 -11.42
N ALA A 174 0.52 3.82 -12.03
CA ALA A 174 0.13 5.13 -11.53
C ALA A 174 -1.36 5.37 -11.69
N ARG A 175 -1.86 6.27 -10.84
CA ARG A 175 -3.17 6.88 -10.97
C ARG A 175 -3.01 8.39 -10.87
N LEU A 176 -3.60 9.12 -11.80
CA LEU A 176 -3.59 10.56 -11.82
C LEU A 176 -4.87 11.11 -11.17
N ARG A 177 -4.80 12.36 -10.71
CA ARG A 177 -5.96 13.04 -10.09
C ARG A 177 -7.17 13.09 -11.03
N GLU A 178 -6.92 13.15 -12.33
CA GLU A 178 -7.94 13.26 -13.38
C GLU A 178 -8.51 11.91 -13.85
N ASP A 179 -7.97 10.79 -13.38
CA ASP A 179 -8.45 9.44 -13.75
C ASP A 179 -9.79 9.04 -13.07
N GLY A 180 -10.43 9.94 -12.35
CA GLY A 180 -11.76 9.76 -11.74
C GLY A 180 -11.74 9.36 -10.28
#